data_d933315deb3d040dfe4ac371954fea7d
#
_entry.id   d933315deb3d040dfe4ac371954fea7d
#
_cell.length_a   1.000
_cell.length_b   1.000
_cell.length_c   1.000
_cell.angle_alpha   90.00
_cell.angle_beta   90.00
_cell.angle_gamma   90.00
#
_symmetry.space_group_name_H-M   'P 1'
#
loop_
_entity.id
_entity.type
_entity.pdbx_description
1 polymer ?
#
loop_
_entity_poly.entity_id
_entity_poly.type
_entity_poly.pdbx_seq_one_letter_code
_entity_poly.pdbx_strand_id
1 'polypeptide(L)'
;MPNRLIVLDQNKLREDRAPEVVHALQNEPNTHFVLPDIAFIEMTKNADHRERTLRGSLRLLAQYPNRVHVAKGLQDCFKSELFTLESSANRLTLREHRDNLRRLLRTVAGGDEGVSDLQRLIEDPDNHYSTLADQYFDDLANKNRLGGVIDALKKALPESTLKDLRAKRLNRTERVEIVYQRAPRLLAGLFKGRGVPEGKAWSFQKKKPMILREYYSMLLLAIDWISAGGFENAAPKTITNDLIDHEYVITATCFDGLITGEKRMIDAYNDLRNLLSRPSYPTAKPNIMN
;
A
#
# COMPACT_ATOMS: atom_id res chain seq x y z
N MET A 1 17.56 -15.21 -16.16
CA MET A 1 16.14 -14.86 -16.01
C MET A 1 16.07 -13.52 -15.30
N PRO A 2 15.09 -12.65 -15.56
CA PRO A 2 14.93 -11.42 -14.81
C PRO A 2 14.63 -11.74 -13.33
N ASN A 3 15.03 -10.83 -12.43
CA ASN A 3 14.75 -10.99 -11.02
C ASN A 3 13.24 -10.86 -10.77
N ARG A 4 12.70 -11.76 -9.96
CA ARG A 4 11.34 -11.70 -9.45
C ARG A 4 11.33 -10.86 -8.18
N LEU A 5 10.53 -9.80 -8.11
CA LEU A 5 10.44 -8.88 -7.00
C LEU A 5 9.13 -9.10 -6.24
N ILE A 6 9.20 -9.48 -4.96
CA ILE A 6 8.03 -9.80 -4.13
C ILE A 6 8.00 -8.89 -2.92
N VAL A 7 6.86 -8.22 -2.69
CA VAL A 7 6.65 -7.41 -1.49
C VAL A 7 6.40 -8.32 -0.29
N LEU A 8 7.05 -8.00 0.83
CA LEU A 8 6.86 -8.67 2.10
C LEU A 8 6.04 -7.80 3.06
N ASP A 9 5.00 -8.38 3.60
CA ASP A 9 4.31 -7.88 4.78
C ASP A 9 5.21 -8.05 6.03
N GLN A 10 5.19 -7.08 6.94
CA GLN A 10 5.97 -7.09 8.16
C GLN A 10 5.75 -8.37 8.99
N ASN A 11 4.54 -8.90 9.01
CA ASN A 11 4.19 -10.12 9.73
C ASN A 11 4.94 -11.36 9.22
N LYS A 12 5.51 -11.29 8.01
CA LYS A 12 6.28 -12.35 7.35
C LYS A 12 7.79 -12.12 7.36
N LEU A 13 8.27 -11.16 8.14
CA LEU A 13 9.71 -10.88 8.24
C LEU A 13 10.43 -11.78 9.26
N ARG A 14 9.70 -12.49 10.09
CA ARG A 14 10.27 -13.40 11.10
C ARG A 14 10.37 -14.81 10.54
N GLU A 15 11.52 -15.46 10.76
CA GLU A 15 11.84 -16.80 10.25
C GLU A 15 10.80 -17.85 10.64
N ASP A 16 10.31 -17.80 11.88
CA ASP A 16 9.28 -18.70 12.41
C ASP A 16 7.89 -18.51 11.76
N ARG A 17 7.69 -17.41 10.99
CA ARG A 17 6.41 -17.09 10.36
C ARG A 17 6.45 -17.08 8.84
N ALA A 18 7.59 -17.36 8.25
CA ALA A 18 7.82 -17.19 6.82
C ALA A 18 8.59 -18.35 6.17
N PRO A 19 8.15 -19.61 6.28
CA PRO A 19 8.83 -20.73 5.66
C PRO A 19 8.97 -20.56 4.13
N GLU A 20 8.01 -19.90 3.48
CA GLU A 20 8.07 -19.55 2.06
C GLU A 20 9.17 -18.53 1.72
N VAL A 21 9.47 -17.59 2.61
CA VAL A 21 10.57 -16.63 2.43
C VAL A 21 11.91 -17.32 2.62
N VAL A 22 12.03 -18.17 3.65
CA VAL A 22 13.24 -18.98 3.90
C VAL A 22 13.51 -19.86 2.69
N HIS A 23 12.49 -20.58 2.19
CA HIS A 23 12.62 -21.43 1.01
C HIS A 23 13.11 -20.64 -0.22
N ALA A 24 12.49 -19.51 -0.50
CA ALA A 24 12.88 -18.67 -1.63
C ALA A 24 14.30 -18.12 -1.49
N LEU A 25 14.71 -17.71 -0.28
CA LEU A 25 16.07 -17.26 -0.02
C LEU A 25 17.12 -18.36 -0.22
N GLN A 26 16.79 -19.61 0.09
CA GLN A 26 17.71 -20.73 -0.04
C GLN A 26 17.75 -21.33 -1.44
N ASN A 27 16.60 -21.38 -2.13
CA ASN A 27 16.43 -22.21 -3.33
C ASN A 27 16.13 -21.43 -4.62
N GLU A 28 15.74 -20.13 -4.51
CA GLU A 28 15.35 -19.30 -5.66
C GLU A 28 16.28 -18.09 -5.80
N PRO A 29 17.46 -18.20 -6.42
CA PRO A 29 18.47 -17.13 -6.43
C PRO A 29 17.99 -15.83 -7.12
N ASN A 30 17.00 -15.91 -8.01
CA ASN A 30 16.44 -14.77 -8.72
C ASN A 30 15.22 -14.15 -8.01
N THR A 31 14.78 -14.69 -6.87
CA THR A 31 13.70 -14.10 -6.07
C THR A 31 14.28 -13.09 -5.10
N HIS A 32 13.86 -11.84 -5.23
CA HIS A 32 14.26 -10.70 -4.41
C HIS A 32 13.03 -10.17 -3.66
N PHE A 33 13.27 -9.55 -2.51
CA PHE A 33 12.22 -9.04 -1.66
C PHE A 33 12.22 -7.52 -1.63
N VAL A 34 11.02 -6.96 -1.58
CA VAL A 34 10.79 -5.52 -1.51
C VAL A 34 10.12 -5.20 -0.19
N LEU A 35 10.71 -4.32 0.56
CA LEU A 35 10.14 -3.74 1.77
C LEU A 35 9.57 -2.37 1.42
N PRO A 36 8.24 -2.15 1.54
CA PRO A 36 7.67 -0.82 1.48
C PRO A 36 8.19 0.03 2.65
N ASP A 37 8.20 1.34 2.50
CA ASP A 37 8.57 2.25 3.60
C ASP A 37 7.68 2.08 4.82
N ILE A 38 6.39 1.78 4.63
CA ILE A 38 5.46 1.49 5.71
C ILE A 38 5.94 0.34 6.60
N ALA A 39 6.70 -0.65 6.08
CA ALA A 39 7.28 -1.72 6.88
C ALA A 39 8.28 -1.17 7.91
N PHE A 40 9.09 -0.19 7.52
CA PHE A 40 10.04 0.45 8.43
C PHE A 40 9.32 1.33 9.45
N ILE A 41 8.28 2.06 9.03
CA ILE A 41 7.44 2.85 9.93
C ILE A 41 6.80 1.95 10.99
N GLU A 42 6.24 0.81 10.60
CA GLU A 42 5.69 -0.18 11.54
C GLU A 42 6.73 -0.74 12.50
N MET A 43 7.93 -1.08 12.03
CA MET A 43 9.01 -1.59 12.86
C MET A 43 9.52 -0.55 13.87
N THR A 44 9.37 0.74 13.58
CA THR A 44 9.89 1.84 14.40
C THR A 44 8.84 2.60 15.20
N LYS A 45 7.55 2.28 15.03
CA LYS A 45 6.43 3.00 15.69
C LYS A 45 6.48 3.03 17.22
N ASN A 46 7.05 2.00 17.83
CA ASN A 46 7.18 1.93 19.29
C ASN A 46 8.60 2.29 19.69
N ALA A 47 8.76 3.47 20.28
CA ALA A 47 10.08 4.01 20.69
C ALA A 47 10.87 3.04 21.58
N ASP A 48 10.19 2.39 22.55
CA ASP A 48 10.83 1.53 23.55
C ASP A 48 11.32 0.20 22.97
N HIS A 49 10.83 -0.20 21.79
CA HIS A 49 11.08 -1.51 21.20
C HIS A 49 11.63 -1.43 19.77
N ARG A 50 11.95 -0.24 19.24
CA ARG A 50 12.39 -0.01 17.86
C ARG A 50 13.53 -0.94 17.47
N GLU A 51 14.62 -0.91 18.23
CA GLU A 51 15.80 -1.72 17.93
C GLU A 51 15.47 -3.21 17.92
N ARG A 52 14.83 -3.70 18.98
CA ARG A 52 14.43 -5.11 19.08
C ARG A 52 13.53 -5.54 17.93
N THR A 53 12.59 -4.68 17.53
CA THR A 53 11.65 -4.96 16.44
C THR A 53 12.38 -4.99 15.10
N LEU A 54 13.24 -4.01 14.80
CA LEU A 54 14.04 -3.96 13.59
C LEU A 54 14.95 -5.20 13.47
N ARG A 55 15.69 -5.53 14.53
CA ARG A 55 16.55 -6.72 14.54
C ARG A 55 15.77 -8.00 14.34
N GLY A 56 14.67 -8.17 15.07
CA GLY A 56 13.83 -9.37 14.98
C GLY A 56 13.20 -9.54 13.59
N SER A 57 12.77 -8.44 12.98
CA SER A 57 12.14 -8.46 11.66
C SER A 57 13.15 -8.61 10.51
N LEU A 58 14.32 -7.98 10.61
CA LEU A 58 15.27 -7.95 9.49
C LEU A 58 16.33 -9.06 9.56
N ARG A 59 16.42 -9.82 10.66
CA ARG A 59 17.46 -10.84 10.89
C ARG A 59 17.60 -11.86 9.74
N LEU A 60 16.48 -12.34 9.24
CA LEU A 60 16.46 -13.29 8.13
C LEU A 60 17.00 -12.64 6.85
N LEU A 61 16.49 -11.46 6.51
CA LEU A 61 16.88 -10.73 5.31
C LEU A 61 18.33 -10.22 5.36
N ALA A 62 18.84 -9.96 6.54
CA ALA A 62 20.21 -9.48 6.76
C ALA A 62 21.27 -10.48 6.28
N GLN A 63 20.95 -11.77 6.19
CA GLN A 63 21.81 -12.79 5.62
C GLN A 63 21.92 -12.70 4.08
N TYR A 64 20.98 -11.95 3.43
CA TYR A 64 20.88 -11.83 1.97
C TYR A 64 20.73 -10.38 1.51
N PRO A 65 21.64 -9.44 1.90
CA PRO A 65 21.43 -8.02 1.72
C PRO A 65 21.35 -7.55 0.27
N ASN A 66 21.87 -8.35 -0.67
CA ASN A 66 21.80 -8.04 -2.10
C ASN A 66 20.44 -8.40 -2.73
N ARG A 67 19.60 -9.12 -2.02
CA ARG A 67 18.28 -9.58 -2.48
C ARG A 67 17.13 -8.79 -1.85
N VAL A 68 17.45 -7.72 -1.14
CA VAL A 68 16.46 -6.86 -0.48
C VAL A 68 16.48 -5.47 -1.09
N HIS A 69 15.30 -4.93 -1.35
CA HIS A 69 15.07 -3.62 -1.93
C HIS A 69 14.08 -2.84 -1.07
N VAL A 70 14.15 -1.50 -1.14
CA VAL A 70 13.16 -0.60 -0.54
C VAL A 70 12.30 -0.02 -1.65
N ALA A 71 10.99 -0.01 -1.44
CA ALA A 71 10.08 0.73 -2.30
C ALA A 71 9.94 2.17 -1.79
N LYS A 72 9.75 3.09 -2.74
CA LYS A 72 9.42 4.49 -2.45
C LYS A 72 8.08 4.59 -1.74
N GLY A 73 7.98 5.50 -0.77
CA GLY A 73 6.75 5.76 -0.04
C GLY A 73 5.59 6.21 -0.94
N LEU A 74 4.39 5.73 -0.63
CA LEU A 74 3.21 6.05 -1.42
C LEU A 74 2.92 7.55 -1.41
N GLN A 75 3.10 8.22 -0.27
CA GLN A 75 2.86 9.66 -0.15
C GLN A 75 3.76 10.48 -1.08
N ASP A 76 5.04 10.10 -1.20
CA ASP A 76 5.97 10.76 -2.13
C ASP A 76 5.62 10.48 -3.59
N CYS A 77 5.14 9.27 -3.87
CA CYS A 77 4.62 8.93 -5.20
C CYS A 77 3.41 9.82 -5.54
N PHE A 78 2.45 9.95 -4.63
CA PHE A 78 1.25 10.78 -4.85
C PHE A 78 1.60 12.26 -5.03
N LYS A 79 2.48 12.82 -4.17
CA LYS A 79 2.95 14.20 -4.32
C LYS A 79 3.58 14.42 -5.69
N SER A 80 4.50 13.53 -6.08
CA SER A 80 5.17 13.59 -7.38
C SER A 80 4.17 13.49 -8.54
N GLU A 81 3.27 12.52 -8.51
CA GLU A 81 2.28 12.28 -9.57
C GLU A 81 1.27 13.43 -9.70
N LEU A 82 0.83 14.03 -8.58
CA LEU A 82 -0.05 15.21 -8.58
C LEU A 82 0.62 16.45 -9.15
N PHE A 83 1.94 16.54 -9.03
CA PHE A 83 2.71 17.67 -9.53
C PHE A 83 3.11 17.51 -10.99
N THR A 84 3.59 16.32 -11.37
CA THR A 84 4.19 16.07 -12.70
C THR A 84 3.22 15.47 -13.72
N LEU A 85 2.13 14.83 -13.27
CA LEU A 85 1.25 13.98 -14.08
C LEU A 85 2.02 12.83 -14.76
N GLU A 86 3.09 12.36 -14.12
CA GLU A 86 3.85 11.19 -14.53
C GLU A 86 3.65 10.04 -13.54
N SER A 87 3.43 8.82 -14.05
CA SER A 87 3.25 7.66 -13.19
C SER A 87 4.56 7.25 -12.51
N SER A 88 4.52 7.08 -11.20
CA SER A 88 5.62 6.57 -10.38
C SER A 88 5.69 5.03 -10.37
N ALA A 89 4.65 4.35 -10.85
CA ALA A 89 4.48 2.89 -10.69
C ALA A 89 5.66 2.03 -11.21
N ASN A 90 6.39 2.50 -12.22
CA ASN A 90 7.53 1.79 -12.79
C ASN A 90 8.89 2.18 -12.17
N ARG A 91 8.90 3.06 -11.17
CA ARG A 91 10.12 3.64 -10.57
C ARG A 91 10.10 3.56 -9.05
N LEU A 92 9.46 2.51 -8.50
CA LEU A 92 9.27 2.40 -7.05
C LEU A 92 10.52 1.95 -6.29
N THR A 93 11.45 1.24 -6.92
CA THR A 93 12.69 0.84 -6.24
C THR A 93 13.66 2.01 -6.14
N LEU A 94 14.05 2.35 -4.93
CA LEU A 94 15.01 3.41 -4.65
C LEU A 94 16.43 2.89 -4.76
N ARG A 95 17.12 3.22 -5.87
CA ARG A 95 18.54 2.90 -6.04
C ARG A 95 19.43 3.65 -5.05
N GLU A 96 19.07 4.89 -4.77
CA GLU A 96 19.77 5.79 -3.84
C GLU A 96 19.75 5.31 -2.38
N HIS A 97 18.71 4.60 -1.96
CA HIS A 97 18.63 4.05 -0.61
C HIS A 97 19.22 2.64 -0.47
N ARG A 98 19.72 2.06 -1.56
CA ARG A 98 20.31 0.71 -1.55
C ARG A 98 21.48 0.58 -0.59
N ASP A 99 22.36 1.57 -0.53
CA ASP A 99 23.55 1.50 0.31
C ASP A 99 23.21 1.72 1.78
N ASN A 100 22.25 2.58 2.08
CA ASN A 100 21.73 2.76 3.44
C ASN A 100 21.03 1.48 3.94
N LEU A 101 20.20 0.86 3.10
CA LEU A 101 19.58 -0.43 3.43
C LEU A 101 20.63 -1.51 3.67
N ARG A 102 21.62 -1.63 2.79
CA ARG A 102 22.72 -2.61 2.96
C ARG A 102 23.51 -2.37 4.24
N ARG A 103 23.76 -1.12 4.59
CA ARG A 103 24.42 -0.76 5.85
C ARG A 103 23.55 -1.20 7.03
N LEU A 104 22.25 -0.89 7.02
CA LEU A 104 21.31 -1.32 8.05
C LEU A 104 21.30 -2.86 8.19
N LEU A 105 21.17 -3.59 7.09
CA LEU A 105 21.14 -5.05 7.11
C LEU A 105 22.45 -5.67 7.63
N ARG A 106 23.62 -5.10 7.28
CA ARG A 106 24.92 -5.53 7.83
C ARG A 106 25.00 -5.27 9.34
N THR A 107 24.52 -4.12 9.79
CA THR A 107 24.45 -3.78 11.23
C THR A 107 23.57 -4.77 11.98
N VAL A 108 22.42 -5.13 11.41
CA VAL A 108 21.53 -6.17 11.98
C VAL A 108 22.21 -7.55 12.01
N ALA A 109 22.96 -7.91 10.96
CA ALA A 109 23.70 -9.17 10.89
C ALA A 109 24.87 -9.26 11.90
N GLY A 110 25.49 -8.11 12.25
CA GLY A 110 26.61 -8.01 13.19
C GLY A 110 26.28 -8.31 14.66
N GLY A 111 25.01 -8.58 14.99
CA GLY A 111 24.61 -8.93 16.36
C GLY A 111 24.81 -7.77 17.36
N ASP A 112 25.35 -8.09 18.54
CA ASP A 112 25.50 -7.11 19.63
C ASP A 112 26.52 -6.01 19.33
N GLU A 113 27.52 -6.27 18.50
CA GLU A 113 28.52 -5.27 18.07
C GLU A 113 27.87 -4.15 17.24
N GLY A 114 26.75 -4.42 16.56
CA GLY A 114 26.01 -3.43 15.76
C GLY A 114 24.99 -2.60 16.55
N VAL A 115 24.82 -2.79 17.87
CA VAL A 115 23.78 -2.09 18.68
C VAL A 115 23.92 -0.57 18.59
N SER A 116 25.13 -0.05 18.85
CA SER A 116 25.38 1.39 18.84
C SER A 116 25.17 2.03 17.46
N ASP A 117 25.51 1.31 16.39
CA ASP A 117 25.33 1.80 15.02
C ASP A 117 23.86 1.77 14.60
N LEU A 118 23.11 0.75 15.03
CA LEU A 118 21.67 0.67 14.77
C LEU A 118 20.94 1.79 15.53
N GLN A 119 21.31 2.05 16.77
CA GLN A 119 20.73 3.12 17.56
C GLN A 119 21.00 4.49 16.94
N ARG A 120 22.24 4.76 16.46
CA ARG A 120 22.55 5.97 15.70
C ARG A 120 21.73 6.12 14.44
N LEU A 121 21.52 5.03 13.69
CA LEU A 121 20.67 5.05 12.48
C LEU A 121 19.19 5.35 12.79
N ILE A 122 18.70 4.90 13.94
CA ILE A 122 17.33 5.15 14.39
C ILE A 122 17.16 6.58 14.91
N GLU A 123 18.18 7.10 15.58
CA GLU A 123 18.19 8.44 16.21
C GLU A 123 18.65 9.54 15.25
N ASP A 124 19.06 9.18 14.01
CA ASP A 124 19.47 10.13 12.99
C ASP A 124 18.34 11.14 12.72
N PRO A 125 18.57 12.46 12.93
CA PRO A 125 17.56 13.49 12.68
C PRO A 125 17.07 13.50 11.22
N ASP A 126 17.88 13.05 10.27
CA ASP A 126 17.51 12.89 8.87
C ASP A 126 16.66 11.64 8.63
N ASN A 127 16.49 10.80 9.65
CA ASN A 127 15.61 9.64 9.57
C ASN A 127 14.17 10.03 9.90
N HIS A 128 13.42 10.40 8.86
CA HIS A 128 12.03 10.86 8.98
C HIS A 128 11.02 9.78 9.41
N TYR A 129 11.44 8.53 9.60
CA TYR A 129 10.49 7.44 9.92
C TYR A 129 9.74 7.64 11.24
N SER A 130 10.34 8.24 12.26
CA SER A 130 9.65 8.52 13.51
C SER A 130 8.58 9.61 13.36
N THR A 131 8.88 10.68 12.63
CA THR A 131 7.92 11.76 12.34
C THR A 131 6.82 11.27 11.40
N LEU A 132 7.16 10.42 10.43
CA LEU A 132 6.18 9.77 9.57
C LEU A 132 5.30 8.81 10.35
N ALA A 133 5.84 8.08 11.34
CA ALA A 133 5.05 7.18 12.17
C ALA A 133 3.89 7.91 12.87
N ASP A 134 4.14 9.09 13.44
CA ASP A 134 3.09 9.87 14.10
C ASP A 134 1.95 10.26 13.14
N GLN A 135 2.29 10.56 11.88
CA GLN A 135 1.30 10.88 10.85
C GLN A 135 0.52 9.65 10.36
N TYR A 136 1.23 8.53 10.16
CA TYR A 136 0.60 7.27 9.72
C TYR A 136 -0.29 6.65 10.79
N PHE A 137 0.06 6.80 12.06
CA PHE A 137 -0.69 6.26 13.20
C PHE A 137 -1.59 7.29 13.88
N ASP A 138 -1.93 8.41 13.22
CA ASP A 138 -3.04 9.27 13.64
C ASP A 138 -4.36 8.56 13.36
N ASP A 139 -4.76 7.75 14.32
CA ASP A 139 -5.93 6.89 14.24
C ASP A 139 -7.22 7.68 13.95
N LEU A 140 -7.34 8.89 14.49
CA LEU A 140 -8.52 9.74 14.28
C LEU A 140 -8.54 10.35 12.88
N ALA A 141 -7.41 10.85 12.40
CA ALA A 141 -7.28 11.36 11.04
C ALA A 141 -7.55 10.26 10.01
N ASN A 142 -7.04 9.07 10.22
CA ASN A 142 -7.27 7.90 9.39
C ASN A 142 -8.76 7.50 9.34
N LYS A 143 -9.41 7.46 10.50
CA LYS A 143 -10.86 7.20 10.58
C LYS A 143 -11.66 8.26 9.83
N ASN A 144 -11.34 9.54 9.99
CA ASN A 144 -12.01 10.63 9.30
C ASN A 144 -11.79 10.55 7.79
N ARG A 145 -10.56 10.24 7.34
CA ARG A 145 -10.23 10.08 5.92
C ARG A 145 -11.07 8.98 5.26
N LEU A 146 -11.12 7.79 5.85
CA LEU A 146 -11.92 6.68 5.31
C LEU A 146 -13.42 6.97 5.43
N GLY A 147 -13.87 7.58 6.51
CA GLY A 147 -15.25 8.02 6.70
C GLY A 147 -15.71 8.95 5.60
N GLY A 148 -14.88 9.93 5.23
CA GLY A 148 -15.16 10.81 4.09
C GLY A 148 -15.33 10.08 2.76
N VAL A 149 -14.51 9.04 2.51
CA VAL A 149 -14.64 8.19 1.31
C VAL A 149 -15.94 7.38 1.34
N ILE A 150 -16.28 6.79 2.49
CA ILE A 150 -17.53 6.04 2.70
C ILE A 150 -18.73 6.94 2.43
N ASP A 151 -18.75 8.15 2.97
CA ASP A 151 -19.86 9.11 2.80
C ASP A 151 -19.98 9.58 1.35
N ALA A 152 -18.85 9.85 0.69
CA ALA A 152 -18.84 10.19 -0.72
C ALA A 152 -19.39 9.03 -1.58
N LEU A 153 -19.03 7.80 -1.25
CA LEU A 153 -19.51 6.63 -1.96
C LEU A 153 -21.02 6.39 -1.70
N LYS A 154 -21.49 6.53 -0.45
CA LYS A 154 -22.91 6.45 -0.09
C LYS A 154 -23.75 7.49 -0.88
N LYS A 155 -23.26 8.71 -1.06
CA LYS A 155 -23.93 9.74 -1.84
C LYS A 155 -23.92 9.45 -3.35
N ALA A 156 -22.89 8.76 -3.85
CA ALA A 156 -22.73 8.49 -5.27
C ALA A 156 -23.43 7.23 -5.76
N LEU A 157 -23.84 6.32 -4.87
CA LEU A 157 -24.48 5.06 -5.20
C LEU A 157 -26.01 5.15 -5.07
N PRO A 158 -26.78 4.47 -5.96
CA PRO A 158 -28.23 4.31 -5.80
C PRO A 158 -28.55 3.61 -4.46
N GLU A 159 -29.69 3.99 -3.86
CA GLU A 159 -30.11 3.38 -2.58
C GLU A 159 -30.34 1.86 -2.69
N SER A 160 -30.77 1.37 -3.85
CA SER A 160 -30.87 -0.07 -4.11
C SER A 160 -29.52 -0.76 -3.99
N THR A 161 -28.48 -0.20 -4.61
CA THR A 161 -27.11 -0.73 -4.53
C THR A 161 -26.58 -0.71 -3.08
N LEU A 162 -26.86 0.35 -2.32
CA LEU A 162 -26.48 0.44 -0.91
C LEU A 162 -27.19 -0.61 -0.06
N LYS A 163 -28.47 -0.87 -0.30
CA LYS A 163 -29.23 -1.95 0.35
C LYS A 163 -28.63 -3.31 0.03
N ASP A 164 -28.25 -3.55 -1.21
CA ASP A 164 -27.64 -4.81 -1.64
C ASP A 164 -26.24 -5.02 -1.04
N LEU A 165 -25.44 -3.97 -0.94
CA LEU A 165 -24.15 -4.01 -0.21
C LEU A 165 -24.35 -4.38 1.27
N ARG A 166 -25.21 -3.66 1.99
CA ARG A 166 -25.51 -3.91 3.42
C ARG A 166 -26.07 -5.30 3.67
N ALA A 167 -26.90 -5.80 2.73
CA ALA A 167 -27.45 -7.14 2.79
C ALA A 167 -26.51 -8.24 2.29
N LYS A 168 -25.25 -7.88 1.90
CA LYS A 168 -24.21 -8.78 1.35
C LYS A 168 -24.70 -9.57 0.13
N ARG A 169 -25.61 -8.98 -0.67
CA ARG A 169 -26.15 -9.60 -1.88
C ARG A 169 -25.26 -9.41 -3.10
N LEU A 170 -24.43 -8.38 -3.11
CA LEU A 170 -23.47 -8.17 -4.20
C LEU A 170 -22.28 -9.13 -4.05
N ASN A 171 -22.03 -9.88 -5.11
CA ASN A 171 -20.85 -10.72 -5.19
C ASN A 171 -19.56 -9.89 -5.39
N ARG A 172 -18.40 -10.56 -5.36
CA ARG A 172 -17.09 -9.90 -5.48
C ARG A 172 -16.94 -9.16 -6.81
N THR A 173 -17.38 -9.75 -7.91
CA THR A 173 -17.27 -9.15 -9.25
C THR A 173 -18.09 -7.86 -9.35
N GLU A 174 -19.30 -7.84 -8.82
CA GLU A 174 -20.17 -6.65 -8.81
C GLU A 174 -19.57 -5.52 -7.96
N ARG A 175 -18.97 -5.84 -6.81
CA ARG A 175 -18.24 -4.86 -5.97
C ARG A 175 -17.05 -4.26 -6.70
N VAL A 176 -16.24 -5.09 -7.36
CA VAL A 176 -15.10 -4.65 -8.19
C VAL A 176 -15.57 -3.78 -9.35
N GLU A 177 -16.73 -4.09 -9.96
CA GLU A 177 -17.31 -3.28 -11.04
C GLU A 177 -17.68 -1.86 -10.56
N ILE A 178 -18.28 -1.73 -9.38
CA ILE A 178 -18.58 -0.43 -8.77
C ILE A 178 -17.30 0.40 -8.66
N VAL A 179 -16.23 -0.20 -8.13
CA VAL A 179 -14.92 0.48 -7.96
C VAL A 179 -14.34 0.89 -9.31
N TYR A 180 -14.35 0.00 -10.29
CA TYR A 180 -13.85 0.27 -11.65
C TYR A 180 -14.52 1.47 -12.29
N GLN A 181 -15.83 1.60 -12.11
CA GLN A 181 -16.59 2.72 -12.67
C GLN A 181 -16.42 4.04 -11.92
N ARG A 182 -16.18 4.00 -10.60
CA ARG A 182 -16.18 5.19 -9.73
C ARG A 182 -14.81 5.83 -9.56
N ALA A 183 -13.79 5.04 -9.30
CA ALA A 183 -12.46 5.57 -8.98
C ALA A 183 -11.87 6.49 -10.07
N PRO A 184 -11.90 6.14 -11.37
CA PRO A 184 -11.38 7.03 -12.41
C PRO A 184 -12.14 8.36 -12.50
N ARG A 185 -13.44 8.35 -12.24
CA ARG A 185 -14.27 9.58 -12.26
C ARG A 185 -13.95 10.49 -11.07
N LEU A 186 -13.79 9.91 -9.88
CA LEU A 186 -13.41 10.66 -8.69
C LEU A 186 -12.04 11.29 -8.87
N LEU A 187 -11.08 10.54 -9.41
CA LEU A 187 -9.74 11.04 -9.70
C LEU A 187 -9.76 12.13 -10.79
N ALA A 188 -10.59 11.98 -11.83
CA ALA A 188 -10.78 13.02 -12.84
C ALA A 188 -11.37 14.31 -12.23
N GLY A 189 -12.32 14.16 -11.28
CA GLY A 189 -12.87 15.27 -10.50
C GLY A 189 -11.81 16.01 -9.69
N LEU A 190 -10.90 15.29 -9.02
CA LEU A 190 -9.76 15.87 -8.31
C LEU A 190 -8.88 16.70 -9.26
N PHE A 191 -8.52 16.17 -10.41
CA PHE A 191 -7.70 16.87 -11.39
C PHE A 191 -8.40 18.09 -11.98
N LYS A 192 -9.70 18.00 -12.23
CA LYS A 192 -10.50 19.14 -12.68
C LYS A 192 -10.48 20.29 -11.63
N GLY A 193 -10.64 19.96 -10.35
CA GLY A 193 -10.53 20.93 -9.24
C GLY A 193 -9.15 21.60 -9.14
N ARG A 194 -8.11 20.98 -9.68
CA ARG A 194 -6.74 21.52 -9.76
C ARG A 194 -6.43 22.21 -11.11
N GLY A 195 -7.42 22.40 -11.96
CA GLY A 195 -7.25 23.04 -13.26
C GLY A 195 -6.56 22.17 -14.32
N VAL A 196 -6.43 20.86 -14.10
CA VAL A 196 -5.84 19.94 -15.09
C VAL A 196 -6.88 19.67 -16.19
N PRO A 197 -6.52 19.87 -17.49
CA PRO A 197 -7.41 19.56 -18.60
C PRO A 197 -7.83 18.08 -18.60
N GLU A 198 -9.10 17.82 -18.91
CA GLU A 198 -9.69 16.49 -18.85
C GLU A 198 -8.91 15.46 -19.68
N GLY A 199 -8.51 15.80 -20.90
CA GLY A 199 -7.71 14.92 -21.77
C GLY A 199 -6.36 14.53 -21.17
N LYS A 200 -5.70 15.45 -20.44
CA LYS A 200 -4.45 15.17 -19.73
C LYS A 200 -4.71 14.25 -18.52
N ALA A 201 -5.77 14.50 -17.75
CA ALA A 201 -6.15 13.66 -16.62
C ALA A 201 -6.43 12.21 -17.06
N TRP A 202 -7.17 12.01 -18.13
CA TRP A 202 -7.42 10.67 -18.68
C TRP A 202 -6.17 10.01 -19.25
N SER A 203 -5.33 10.76 -19.97
CA SER A 203 -4.06 10.24 -20.48
C SER A 203 -3.13 9.78 -19.36
N PHE A 204 -3.09 10.51 -18.25
CA PHE A 204 -2.35 10.15 -17.06
C PHE A 204 -2.92 8.86 -16.41
N GLN A 205 -4.24 8.76 -16.24
CA GLN A 205 -4.88 7.58 -15.66
C GLN A 205 -4.63 6.30 -16.47
N LYS A 206 -4.49 6.39 -17.81
CA LYS A 206 -4.14 5.26 -18.67
C LYS A 206 -2.79 4.61 -18.30
N LYS A 207 -1.89 5.36 -17.69
CA LYS A 207 -0.60 4.86 -17.20
C LYS A 207 -0.72 4.11 -15.86
N LYS A 208 -1.94 3.96 -15.32
CA LYS A 208 -2.24 3.30 -14.04
C LYS A 208 -1.34 3.78 -12.89
N PRO A 209 -1.33 5.10 -12.64
CA PRO A 209 -0.47 5.71 -11.64
C PRO A 209 -0.80 5.22 -10.23
N MET A 210 0.10 5.48 -9.28
CA MET A 210 -0.07 5.08 -7.87
C MET A 210 -1.30 5.71 -7.24
N ILE A 211 -1.59 6.96 -7.57
CA ILE A 211 -2.79 7.64 -7.06
C ILE A 211 -4.10 6.97 -7.55
N LEU A 212 -4.15 6.41 -8.76
CA LEU A 212 -5.32 5.64 -9.22
C LEU A 212 -5.46 4.33 -8.44
N ARG A 213 -4.34 3.66 -8.13
CA ARG A 213 -4.32 2.43 -7.31
C ARG A 213 -4.83 2.72 -5.90
N GLU A 214 -4.44 3.86 -5.35
CA GLU A 214 -4.96 4.35 -4.05
C GLU A 214 -6.48 4.55 -4.10
N TYR A 215 -7.01 5.21 -5.13
CA TYR A 215 -8.46 5.38 -5.28
C TYR A 215 -9.19 4.04 -5.41
N TYR A 216 -8.65 3.10 -6.18
CA TYR A 216 -9.21 1.75 -6.26
C TYR A 216 -9.20 1.05 -4.88
N SER A 217 -8.08 1.08 -4.19
CA SER A 217 -7.89 0.46 -2.89
C SER A 217 -8.81 1.04 -1.82
N MET A 218 -8.88 2.37 -1.73
CA MET A 218 -9.75 3.07 -0.79
C MET A 218 -11.24 2.80 -1.03
N LEU A 219 -11.67 2.68 -2.29
CA LEU A 219 -13.06 2.34 -2.59
C LEU A 219 -13.38 0.88 -2.31
N LEU A 220 -12.44 -0.06 -2.55
CA LEU A 220 -12.60 -1.46 -2.12
C LEU A 220 -12.81 -1.54 -0.62
N LEU A 221 -11.94 -0.88 0.16
CA LEU A 221 -12.04 -0.83 1.61
C LEU A 221 -13.34 -0.18 2.08
N ALA A 222 -13.76 0.93 1.46
CA ALA A 222 -15.03 1.59 1.78
C ALA A 222 -16.25 0.68 1.52
N ILE A 223 -16.25 -0.08 0.42
CA ILE A 223 -17.30 -1.06 0.12
C ILE A 223 -17.33 -2.17 1.16
N ASP A 224 -16.18 -2.67 1.58
CA ASP A 224 -16.10 -3.70 2.61
C ASP A 224 -16.66 -3.21 3.94
N TRP A 225 -16.32 -1.97 4.35
CA TRP A 225 -16.88 -1.35 5.55
C TRP A 225 -18.39 -1.08 5.45
N ILE A 226 -18.91 -0.65 4.28
CA ILE A 226 -20.35 -0.49 4.05
C ILE A 226 -21.06 -1.85 4.18
N SER A 227 -20.47 -2.91 3.63
CA SER A 227 -21.03 -4.26 3.66
C SER A 227 -20.95 -4.91 5.04
N ALA A 228 -19.90 -4.66 5.80
CA ALA A 228 -19.74 -5.15 7.17
C ALA A 228 -20.65 -4.42 8.15
N GLY A 229 -20.88 -3.13 7.91
CA GLY A 229 -21.56 -2.24 8.86
C GLY A 229 -20.67 -1.87 10.05
N GLY A 230 -21.15 -0.97 10.89
CA GLY A 230 -20.52 -0.66 12.18
C GLY A 230 -19.27 0.23 12.10
N PHE A 231 -19.00 0.87 10.97
CA PHE A 231 -17.86 1.78 10.80
C PHE A 231 -17.83 2.88 11.85
N GLU A 232 -18.98 3.44 12.19
CA GLU A 232 -19.13 4.52 13.17
C GLU A 232 -18.61 4.10 14.55
N ASN A 233 -18.84 2.84 14.91
CA ASN A 233 -18.45 2.25 16.21
C ASN A 233 -17.08 1.56 16.16
N ALA A 234 -16.44 1.48 14.99
CA ALA A 234 -15.15 0.85 14.87
C ALA A 234 -14.06 1.63 15.64
N ALA A 235 -13.18 0.91 16.32
CA ALA A 235 -12.02 1.52 16.96
C ALA A 235 -11.13 2.17 15.88
N PRO A 236 -10.71 3.43 16.04
CA PRO A 236 -9.87 4.12 15.05
C PRO A 236 -8.62 3.33 14.66
N LYS A 237 -7.98 2.66 15.63
CA LYS A 237 -6.81 1.79 15.41
C LYS A 237 -7.09 0.64 14.43
N THR A 238 -8.28 0.07 14.44
CA THR A 238 -8.64 -1.01 13.47
C THR A 238 -8.63 -0.46 12.05
N ILE A 239 -9.14 0.75 11.87
CA ILE A 239 -9.18 1.42 10.58
C ILE A 239 -7.76 1.79 10.10
N THR A 240 -6.91 2.27 11.02
CA THR A 240 -5.50 2.52 10.71
C THR A 240 -4.80 1.26 10.24
N ASN A 241 -4.99 0.13 10.91
CA ASN A 241 -4.40 -1.14 10.48
C ASN A 241 -4.90 -1.56 9.08
N ASP A 242 -6.21 -1.44 8.82
CA ASP A 242 -6.75 -1.73 7.48
C ASP A 242 -6.12 -0.83 6.39
N LEU A 243 -5.88 0.45 6.67
CA LEU A 243 -5.22 1.36 5.73
C LEU A 243 -3.75 1.00 5.50
N ILE A 244 -3.04 0.59 6.54
CA ILE A 244 -1.65 0.10 6.46
C ILE A 244 -1.58 -1.15 5.58
N ASP A 245 -2.46 -2.13 5.81
CA ASP A 245 -2.56 -3.34 4.98
C ASP A 245 -2.76 -2.99 3.50
N HIS A 246 -3.58 -1.99 3.21
CA HIS A 246 -3.82 -1.51 1.85
C HIS A 246 -2.58 -0.85 1.22
N GLU A 247 -1.69 -0.23 1.99
CA GLU A 247 -0.43 0.31 1.47
C GLU A 247 0.51 -0.80 0.97
N TYR A 248 0.61 -1.92 1.69
CA TYR A 248 1.32 -3.11 1.20
C TYR A 248 0.71 -3.65 -0.10
N VAL A 249 -0.62 -3.74 -0.14
CA VAL A 249 -1.35 -4.21 -1.31
C VAL A 249 -1.10 -3.31 -2.52
N ILE A 250 -1.20 -1.99 -2.38
CA ILE A 250 -0.95 -1.02 -3.45
C ILE A 250 0.48 -1.15 -3.97
N THR A 251 1.45 -1.17 -3.07
CA THR A 251 2.87 -1.32 -3.41
C THR A 251 3.10 -2.62 -4.16
N ALA A 252 2.54 -3.73 -3.69
CA ALA A 252 2.72 -5.05 -4.29
C ALA A 252 2.21 -5.14 -5.73
N THR A 253 1.22 -4.31 -6.11
CA THR A 253 0.73 -4.29 -7.50
C THR A 253 1.74 -3.78 -8.52
N CYS A 254 2.84 -3.17 -8.08
CA CYS A 254 3.94 -2.71 -8.92
C CYS A 254 5.05 -3.74 -9.09
N PHE A 255 4.94 -4.88 -8.41
CA PHE A 255 5.91 -5.96 -8.37
C PHE A 255 5.27 -7.30 -8.74
N ASP A 256 6.02 -8.38 -8.63
CA ASP A 256 5.59 -9.71 -9.07
C ASP A 256 4.70 -10.44 -8.07
N GLY A 257 4.56 -9.95 -6.84
CA GLY A 257 3.70 -10.57 -5.84
C GLY A 257 3.73 -9.92 -4.46
N LEU A 258 2.91 -10.48 -3.58
CA LEU A 258 2.79 -10.16 -2.17
C LEU A 258 2.90 -11.46 -1.35
N ILE A 259 3.73 -11.45 -0.32
CA ILE A 259 3.74 -12.49 0.71
C ILE A 259 3.21 -11.89 2.01
N THR A 260 2.06 -12.40 2.44
CA THR A 260 1.37 -12.01 3.68
C THR A 260 0.71 -13.22 4.32
N GLY A 261 0.48 -13.17 5.62
CA GLY A 261 -0.34 -14.16 6.34
C GLY A 261 -1.83 -13.86 6.31
N GLU A 262 -2.23 -12.69 5.81
CA GLU A 262 -3.59 -12.20 5.92
C GLU A 262 -4.40 -12.43 4.64
N LYS A 263 -5.45 -13.26 4.75
CA LYS A 263 -6.34 -13.55 3.62
C LYS A 263 -6.96 -12.28 3.04
N ARG A 264 -7.31 -11.30 3.87
CA ARG A 264 -7.90 -10.03 3.41
C ARG A 264 -6.95 -9.27 2.47
N MET A 265 -5.66 -9.21 2.79
CA MET A 265 -4.65 -8.58 1.94
C MET A 265 -4.49 -9.32 0.61
N ILE A 266 -4.52 -10.67 0.62
CA ILE A 266 -4.47 -11.48 -0.61
C ILE A 266 -5.70 -11.20 -1.48
N ASP A 267 -6.89 -11.15 -0.88
CA ASP A 267 -8.13 -10.85 -1.59
C ASP A 267 -8.09 -9.43 -2.19
N ALA A 268 -7.70 -8.42 -1.41
CA ALA A 268 -7.55 -7.03 -1.87
C ALA A 268 -6.49 -6.90 -2.98
N TYR A 269 -5.35 -7.59 -2.87
CA TYR A 269 -4.32 -7.64 -3.91
C TYR A 269 -4.86 -8.19 -5.23
N ASN A 270 -5.59 -9.30 -5.18
CA ASN A 270 -6.19 -9.91 -6.37
C ASN A 270 -7.23 -9.00 -7.01
N ASP A 271 -8.08 -8.33 -6.22
CA ASP A 271 -9.07 -7.37 -6.73
C ASP A 271 -8.40 -6.17 -7.38
N LEU A 272 -7.37 -5.62 -6.73
CA LEU A 272 -6.63 -4.48 -7.28
C LEU A 272 -5.88 -4.86 -8.57
N ARG A 273 -5.28 -6.05 -8.63
CA ARG A 273 -4.67 -6.59 -9.85
C ARG A 273 -5.70 -6.77 -10.96
N ASN A 274 -6.89 -7.26 -10.65
CA ASN A 274 -8.00 -7.38 -11.61
C ASN A 274 -8.39 -6.00 -12.16
N LEU A 275 -8.60 -5.01 -11.29
CA LEU A 275 -8.90 -3.62 -11.69
C LEU A 275 -7.82 -3.04 -12.61
N LEU A 276 -6.56 -3.28 -12.28
CA LEU A 276 -5.43 -2.80 -13.06
C LEU A 276 -5.22 -3.55 -14.38
N SER A 277 -5.69 -4.78 -14.53
CA SER A 277 -5.63 -5.52 -15.79
C SER A 277 -6.66 -5.03 -16.83
N ARG A 278 -7.73 -4.39 -16.37
CA ARG A 278 -8.80 -3.88 -17.23
C ARG A 278 -8.33 -2.72 -18.11
N PRO A 279 -8.95 -2.50 -19.28
CA PRO A 279 -8.74 -1.30 -20.06
C PRO A 279 -8.97 -0.06 -19.20
N SER A 280 -8.21 0.99 -19.41
CA SER A 280 -8.52 2.28 -18.77
C SER A 280 -9.93 2.70 -19.18
N TYR A 281 -10.73 3.15 -18.21
CA TYR A 281 -12.15 3.45 -18.37
C TYR A 281 -12.40 4.21 -19.69
N PRO A 282 -13.28 3.72 -20.55
CA PRO A 282 -13.52 4.34 -21.83
C PRO A 282 -14.07 5.75 -21.62
N THR A 283 -13.58 6.67 -22.41
CA THR A 283 -14.18 7.98 -22.65
C THR A 283 -15.58 7.89 -23.32
N ALA A 284 -16.32 6.78 -23.12
CA ALA A 284 -17.68 6.69 -23.57
C ALA A 284 -18.47 7.77 -22.82
N LYS A 285 -19.03 8.70 -23.62
CA LYS A 285 -20.02 9.69 -23.15
C LYS A 285 -20.92 9.01 -22.11
N PRO A 286 -21.21 9.68 -20.99
CA PRO A 286 -22.12 9.11 -20.02
C PRO A 286 -23.44 8.82 -20.76
N ASN A 287 -23.77 7.54 -20.97
CA ASN A 287 -25.17 7.20 -21.11
C ASN A 287 -25.76 7.57 -19.76
N ILE A 288 -26.36 8.75 -19.73
CA ILE A 288 -27.23 9.21 -18.68
C ILE A 288 -28.38 8.20 -18.69
N MET A 289 -28.24 7.15 -17.87
CA MET A 289 -29.42 6.44 -17.44
C MET A 289 -30.17 7.43 -16.53
N ASN A 290 -31.23 8.00 -17.09
CA ASN A 290 -32.25 8.75 -16.36
C ASN A 290 -32.83 7.93 -15.22
#